data_ece57e53daf61f39334f783a58d8da89
#
_entry.id   ece57e53daf61f39334f783a58d8da89
#
_cell.length_a   1.000
_cell.length_b   1.000
_cell.length_c   1.000
_cell.angle_alpha   90.00
_cell.angle_beta   90.00
_cell.angle_gamma   90.00
#
_symmetry.space_group_name_H-M   'P 1'
#
loop_
_entity.id
_entity.type
_entity.pdbx_description
1 polymer ?
#
loop_
_entity_poly.entity_id
_entity_poly.type
_entity_poly.pdbx_seq_one_letter_code
_entity_poly.pdbx_strand_id
1 'polypeptide(L)'
;MYKLHRNCDIAHLTTFGVPARCAALLEWTDDGDLADAMRLERLPKPFLIIGGGSNLLFTKPFEGTVFHRLGQMELDAVCESYCREGVWGFENLSGIPGSIFGAAVQNAGAYGTEMKDVVHEVKVTDLENGDRFILSNRDMQFGYRNSAMKRPETAGRYLITDISFRPKASGPTMTHKAVRQIIESIGTENATPMAVREKIKALRDSKLPQPDQTGSAGSFFRNPEITACEFDALLQKFPDAPHFVQADGRIKVPAAWLIDRAGLKGATEGGAQVWPLQPLVIVNATGSATAADVLALERRICNEVALKFNINLIPEVQHI
;
A
#
# COMPACT_ATOMS: atom_id res chain seq x y z
N MET A 1 -15.90 1.49 -24.30
CA MET A 1 -15.74 0.08 -24.80
C MET A 1 -14.85 -0.67 -23.81
N TYR A 2 -15.31 -1.82 -23.30
CA TYR A 2 -14.50 -2.69 -22.43
C TYR A 2 -13.71 -3.72 -23.25
N LYS A 3 -12.70 -4.32 -22.62
CA LYS A 3 -11.91 -5.44 -23.15
C LYS A 3 -11.97 -6.61 -22.16
N LEU A 4 -12.25 -7.80 -22.66
CA LEU A 4 -12.25 -9.03 -21.87
C LEU A 4 -11.21 -9.99 -22.44
N HIS A 5 -10.17 -10.28 -21.63
CA HIS A 5 -9.13 -11.24 -21.94
C HIS A 5 -9.33 -12.50 -21.10
N ARG A 6 -9.06 -13.67 -21.67
CA ARG A 6 -9.20 -14.96 -20.96
C ARG A 6 -7.83 -15.67 -20.88
N ASN A 7 -7.59 -16.33 -19.75
CA ASN A 7 -6.37 -17.09 -19.47
C ASN A 7 -5.08 -16.29 -19.76
N CYS A 8 -5.03 -15.04 -19.27
CA CYS A 8 -3.99 -14.08 -19.64
C CYS A 8 -2.93 -13.89 -18.55
N ASP A 9 -1.76 -13.43 -18.98
CA ASP A 9 -0.71 -12.93 -18.11
C ASP A 9 -1.06 -11.51 -17.61
N ILE A 10 -0.90 -11.28 -16.31
CA ILE A 10 -1.18 -10.01 -15.66
C ILE A 10 -0.01 -9.51 -14.80
N ALA A 11 1.19 -10.05 -14.98
CA ALA A 11 2.37 -9.62 -14.22
C ALA A 11 2.63 -8.11 -14.37
N HIS A 12 2.36 -7.57 -15.57
CA HIS A 12 2.48 -6.14 -15.89
C HIS A 12 1.49 -5.22 -15.13
N LEU A 13 0.44 -5.78 -14.52
CA LEU A 13 -0.50 -5.04 -13.67
C LEU A 13 -0.04 -4.93 -12.21
N THR A 14 1.13 -5.45 -11.88
CA THR A 14 1.71 -5.36 -10.54
C THR A 14 3.06 -4.69 -10.56
N THR A 15 3.35 -3.86 -9.56
CA THR A 15 4.68 -3.22 -9.42
C THR A 15 5.76 -4.20 -8.98
N PHE A 16 5.41 -5.41 -8.53
CA PHE A 16 6.39 -6.41 -8.12
C PHE A 16 7.03 -7.12 -9.32
N GLY A 17 6.33 -7.21 -10.46
CA GLY A 17 6.83 -7.86 -11.65
C GLY A 17 7.10 -9.37 -11.48
N VAL A 18 6.46 -10.02 -10.52
CA VAL A 18 6.48 -11.48 -10.34
C VAL A 18 5.45 -12.10 -11.28
N PRO A 19 5.72 -13.26 -11.92
CA PRO A 19 4.76 -13.92 -12.81
C PRO A 19 3.37 -14.06 -12.18
N ALA A 20 2.35 -13.61 -12.91
CA ALA A 20 0.96 -13.63 -12.45
C ALA A 20 0.02 -13.92 -13.62
N ARG A 21 -0.98 -14.77 -13.41
CA ARG A 21 -1.99 -15.14 -14.41
C ARG A 21 -3.38 -15.09 -13.80
N CYS A 22 -4.40 -14.88 -14.65
CA CYS A 22 -5.80 -14.96 -14.23
C CYS A 22 -6.66 -15.67 -15.29
N ALA A 23 -7.81 -16.21 -14.84
CA ALA A 23 -8.78 -16.84 -15.73
C ALA A 23 -9.46 -15.82 -16.65
N ALA A 24 -9.72 -14.60 -16.14
CA ALA A 24 -10.24 -13.49 -16.93
C ALA A 24 -9.70 -12.16 -16.43
N LEU A 25 -9.43 -11.23 -17.36
CA LEU A 25 -9.12 -9.83 -17.09
C LEU A 25 -10.16 -8.98 -17.81
N LEU A 26 -10.90 -8.17 -17.06
CA LEU A 26 -11.82 -7.17 -17.57
C LEU A 26 -11.19 -5.79 -17.41
N GLU A 27 -10.96 -5.12 -18.54
CA GLU A 27 -10.47 -3.75 -18.60
C GLU A 27 -11.54 -2.82 -19.14
N TRP A 28 -11.72 -1.65 -18.52
CA TRP A 28 -12.70 -0.65 -18.94
C TRP A 28 -12.23 0.78 -18.64
N THR A 29 -12.86 1.77 -19.28
CA THR A 29 -12.58 3.19 -19.07
C THR A 29 -13.70 3.92 -18.35
N ASP A 30 -14.95 3.65 -18.67
CA ASP A 30 -16.12 4.31 -18.09
C ASP A 30 -17.10 3.34 -17.44
N ASP A 31 -17.95 3.86 -16.55
CA ASP A 31 -18.88 3.05 -15.77
C ASP A 31 -20.01 2.40 -16.59
N GLY A 32 -20.30 2.95 -17.79
CA GLY A 32 -21.26 2.34 -18.72
C GLY A 32 -20.69 1.06 -19.32
N ASP A 33 -19.42 1.08 -19.71
CA ASP A 33 -18.69 -0.09 -20.21
C ASP A 33 -18.67 -1.21 -19.17
N LEU A 34 -18.42 -0.87 -17.89
CA LEU A 34 -18.46 -1.84 -16.81
C LEU A 34 -19.85 -2.46 -16.65
N ALA A 35 -20.89 -1.64 -16.65
CA ALA A 35 -22.27 -2.11 -16.52
C ALA A 35 -22.66 -3.07 -17.68
N ASP A 36 -22.24 -2.73 -18.91
CA ASP A 36 -22.44 -3.59 -20.07
C ASP A 36 -21.67 -4.92 -19.95
N ALA A 37 -20.41 -4.88 -19.53
CA ALA A 37 -19.63 -6.09 -19.32
C ALA A 37 -20.27 -7.01 -18.26
N MET A 38 -20.70 -6.45 -17.13
CA MET A 38 -21.35 -7.21 -16.05
C MET A 38 -22.67 -7.87 -16.51
N ARG A 39 -23.40 -7.22 -17.43
CA ARG A 39 -24.67 -7.71 -17.97
C ARG A 39 -24.48 -8.77 -19.06
N LEU A 40 -23.49 -8.57 -19.95
CA LEU A 40 -23.34 -9.32 -21.18
C LEU A 40 -22.38 -10.50 -21.06
N GLU A 41 -21.40 -10.42 -20.16
CA GLU A 41 -20.32 -11.39 -20.06
C GLU A 41 -20.55 -12.39 -18.92
N ARG A 42 -20.16 -13.63 -19.17
CA ARG A 42 -20.08 -14.64 -18.12
C ARG A 42 -18.69 -14.60 -17.47
N LEU A 43 -18.58 -13.86 -16.38
CA LEU A 43 -17.35 -13.64 -15.65
C LEU A 43 -17.12 -14.70 -14.57
N PRO A 44 -15.98 -15.44 -14.57
CA PRO A 44 -15.67 -16.38 -13.52
C PRO A 44 -15.45 -15.68 -12.18
N LYS A 45 -15.96 -16.27 -11.10
CA LYS A 45 -15.71 -15.82 -9.73
C LYS A 45 -14.52 -16.61 -9.12
N PRO A 46 -13.82 -16.11 -8.10
CA PRO A 46 -14.07 -14.84 -7.40
C PRO A 46 -13.62 -13.62 -8.20
N PHE A 47 -14.01 -12.43 -7.75
CA PHE A 47 -13.59 -11.16 -8.33
C PHE A 47 -12.44 -10.55 -7.54
N LEU A 48 -11.49 -9.97 -8.25
CA LEU A 48 -10.37 -9.20 -7.70
C LEU A 48 -10.28 -7.85 -8.39
N ILE A 49 -10.35 -6.77 -7.64
CA ILE A 49 -10.23 -5.41 -8.17
C ILE A 49 -8.77 -4.96 -7.98
N ILE A 50 -8.08 -4.65 -9.08
CA ILE A 50 -6.70 -4.15 -9.06
C ILE A 50 -6.71 -2.63 -9.34
N GLY A 51 -6.07 -1.88 -8.42
CA GLY A 51 -5.66 -0.51 -8.69
C GLY A 51 -4.32 -0.48 -9.43
N GLY A 52 -3.33 0.27 -8.93
CA GLY A 52 -1.97 0.27 -9.50
C GLY A 52 -1.12 -0.98 -9.18
N GLY A 53 -1.69 -2.04 -8.61
CA GLY A 53 -0.99 -3.30 -8.35
C GLY A 53 0.20 -3.23 -7.38
N SER A 54 0.30 -2.17 -6.60
CA SER A 54 1.49 -1.85 -5.78
C SER A 54 1.54 -2.55 -4.41
N ASN A 55 0.58 -3.44 -4.11
CA ASN A 55 0.52 -4.18 -2.84
C ASN A 55 0.06 -5.63 -3.03
N LEU A 56 0.39 -6.26 -4.15
CA LEU A 56 -0.08 -7.60 -4.50
C LEU A 56 1.08 -8.55 -4.80
N LEU A 57 0.96 -9.79 -4.33
CA LEU A 57 1.79 -10.93 -4.73
C LEU A 57 0.88 -12.08 -5.16
N PHE A 58 0.88 -12.42 -6.43
CA PHE A 58 0.19 -13.63 -6.92
C PHE A 58 1.04 -14.85 -6.59
N THR A 59 0.52 -15.72 -5.72
CA THR A 59 1.21 -16.95 -5.28
C THR A 59 0.86 -18.17 -6.14
N LYS A 60 -0.22 -18.06 -6.91
CA LYS A 60 -0.75 -19.06 -7.86
C LYS A 60 -1.59 -18.36 -8.94
N PRO A 61 -1.94 -19.02 -10.04
CA PRO A 61 -2.92 -18.48 -10.98
C PRO A 61 -4.25 -18.16 -10.29
N PHE A 62 -4.79 -16.99 -10.59
CA PHE A 62 -6.08 -16.56 -10.05
C PHE A 62 -7.22 -17.10 -10.92
N GLU A 63 -8.02 -17.99 -10.38
CA GLU A 63 -9.08 -18.71 -11.13
C GLU A 63 -10.33 -17.85 -11.41
N GLY A 64 -10.32 -16.58 -10.99
CA GLY A 64 -11.42 -15.65 -11.13
C GLY A 64 -11.20 -14.54 -12.16
N THR A 65 -12.03 -13.50 -12.06
CA THR A 65 -11.92 -12.31 -12.90
C THR A 65 -11.21 -11.19 -12.17
N VAL A 66 -10.15 -10.69 -12.80
CA VAL A 66 -9.46 -9.45 -12.39
C VAL A 66 -10.14 -8.27 -13.07
N PHE A 67 -10.49 -7.26 -12.28
CA PHE A 67 -11.07 -5.99 -12.71
C PHE A 67 -10.00 -4.90 -12.69
N HIS A 68 -9.72 -4.30 -13.85
CA HIS A 68 -8.73 -3.24 -13.99
C HIS A 68 -9.30 -2.05 -14.77
N ARG A 69 -9.51 -0.93 -14.08
CA ARG A 69 -9.94 0.33 -14.70
C ARG A 69 -8.75 1.00 -15.37
N LEU A 70 -8.85 1.26 -16.67
CA LEU A 70 -7.84 1.99 -17.43
C LEU A 70 -7.88 3.49 -17.11
N GLY A 71 -6.74 4.17 -17.14
CA GLY A 71 -6.65 5.62 -16.89
C GLY A 71 -6.95 6.04 -15.45
N GLN A 72 -6.78 5.12 -14.47
CA GLN A 72 -6.87 5.49 -13.06
C GLN A 72 -5.82 6.54 -12.71
N MET A 73 -6.23 7.55 -11.93
CA MET A 73 -5.28 8.54 -11.42
C MET A 73 -4.35 7.90 -10.37
N GLU A 74 -3.06 8.13 -10.54
CA GLU A 74 -2.06 7.77 -9.55
C GLU A 74 -2.19 8.66 -8.31
N LEU A 75 -2.00 8.08 -7.13
CA LEU A 75 -2.05 8.83 -5.87
C LEU A 75 -1.05 10.00 -5.89
N ASP A 76 0.17 9.78 -6.39
CA ASP A 76 1.20 10.81 -6.42
C ASP A 76 0.83 12.00 -7.34
N ALA A 77 0.14 11.75 -8.45
CA ALA A 77 -0.36 12.81 -9.34
C ALA A 77 -1.44 13.65 -8.66
N VAL A 78 -2.34 13.02 -7.90
CA VAL A 78 -3.34 13.73 -7.09
C VAL A 78 -2.67 14.58 -6.01
N CYS A 79 -1.69 14.01 -5.29
CA CYS A 79 -0.91 14.76 -4.29
C CYS A 79 -0.20 15.96 -4.89
N GLU A 80 0.38 15.82 -6.08
CA GLU A 80 1.05 16.90 -6.78
C GLU A 80 0.07 18.04 -7.14
N SER A 81 -1.11 17.70 -7.67
CA SER A 81 -2.12 18.70 -8.02
C SER A 81 -2.52 19.55 -6.82
N TYR A 82 -2.88 18.91 -5.70
CA TYR A 82 -3.25 19.63 -4.48
C TYR A 82 -2.09 20.45 -3.90
N CYS A 83 -0.87 19.89 -3.89
CA CYS A 83 0.30 20.63 -3.40
C CYS A 83 0.63 21.87 -4.26
N ARG A 84 0.45 21.77 -5.59
CA ARG A 84 0.64 22.87 -6.54
C ARG A 84 -0.38 23.99 -6.33
N GLU A 85 -1.59 23.66 -5.92
CA GLU A 85 -2.65 24.60 -5.56
C GLU A 85 -2.47 25.20 -4.14
N GLY A 86 -1.42 24.83 -3.43
CA GLY A 86 -1.15 25.31 -2.05
C GLY A 86 -1.99 24.63 -0.98
N VAL A 87 -2.59 23.49 -1.28
CA VAL A 87 -3.50 22.76 -0.39
C VAL A 87 -2.72 21.75 0.46
N TRP A 88 -2.83 21.86 1.78
CA TRP A 88 -2.22 20.97 2.75
C TRP A 88 -3.01 19.67 2.95
N GLY A 89 -2.29 18.62 3.38
CA GLY A 89 -2.82 17.32 3.75
C GLY A 89 -2.40 16.19 2.80
N PHE A 90 -1.92 16.51 1.60
CA PHE A 90 -1.47 15.53 0.60
C PHE A 90 0.05 15.41 0.49
N GLU A 91 0.80 16.40 0.98
CA GLU A 91 2.26 16.45 0.86
C GLU A 91 2.97 15.21 1.42
N ASN A 92 2.48 14.67 2.54
CA ASN A 92 3.06 13.50 3.20
C ASN A 92 2.74 12.17 2.48
N LEU A 93 1.71 12.14 1.62
CA LEU A 93 1.34 10.96 0.84
C LEU A 93 2.10 10.85 -0.49
N SER A 94 2.91 11.86 -0.80
CA SER A 94 3.64 11.96 -2.06
C SER A 94 4.62 10.83 -2.28
N GLY A 95 4.71 10.38 -3.53
CA GLY A 95 5.59 9.29 -3.94
C GLY A 95 5.13 7.89 -3.47
N ILE A 96 3.93 7.74 -2.90
CA ILE A 96 3.34 6.41 -2.68
C ILE A 96 2.84 5.90 -4.04
N PRO A 97 3.33 4.74 -4.51
CA PRO A 97 2.92 4.19 -5.80
C PRO A 97 1.49 3.62 -5.75
N GLY A 98 0.83 3.61 -6.89
CA GLY A 98 -0.48 3.02 -7.08
C GLY A 98 -1.61 4.02 -7.22
N SER A 99 -2.80 3.50 -7.56
CA SER A 99 -3.97 4.34 -7.84
C SER A 99 -4.58 4.93 -6.57
N ILE A 100 -5.25 6.08 -6.75
CA ILE A 100 -5.97 6.77 -5.68
C ILE A 100 -7.05 5.87 -5.04
N PHE A 101 -7.70 5.02 -5.84
CA PHE A 101 -8.72 4.09 -5.37
C PHE A 101 -8.12 2.99 -4.51
N GLY A 102 -7.02 2.37 -4.97
CA GLY A 102 -6.26 1.38 -4.19
C GLY A 102 -5.72 1.96 -2.90
N ALA A 103 -5.27 3.20 -2.91
CA ALA A 103 -4.81 3.92 -1.72
C ALA A 103 -5.93 4.09 -0.70
N ALA A 104 -7.16 4.44 -1.13
CA ALA A 104 -8.32 4.54 -0.25
C ALA A 104 -8.71 3.17 0.33
N VAL A 105 -8.74 2.11 -0.49
CA VAL A 105 -9.00 0.73 -0.02
C VAL A 105 -8.02 0.32 1.07
N GLN A 106 -6.73 0.60 0.88
CA GLN A 106 -5.66 0.21 1.80
C GLN A 106 -5.52 1.17 3.02
N ASN A 107 -6.20 2.32 3.04
CA ASN A 107 -5.88 3.43 3.91
C ASN A 107 -4.38 3.72 3.89
N ALA A 108 -3.84 3.88 2.68
CA ALA A 108 -2.41 4.13 2.48
C ALA A 108 -1.96 5.36 3.26
N GLY A 109 -0.75 5.32 3.77
CA GLY A 109 -0.24 6.44 4.55
C GLY A 109 1.26 6.40 4.75
N ALA A 110 1.83 7.58 4.88
CA ALA A 110 3.23 7.81 5.18
C ALA A 110 3.41 9.10 5.97
N TYR A 111 4.51 9.21 6.70
CA TYR A 111 4.93 10.42 7.39
C TYR A 111 3.85 11.07 8.29
N GLY A 112 2.99 10.22 8.89
CA GLY A 112 1.97 10.67 9.85
C GLY A 112 0.67 11.14 9.22
N THR A 113 0.47 10.95 7.92
CA THR A 113 -0.79 11.19 7.21
C THR A 113 -1.27 9.88 6.56
N GLU A 114 -2.56 9.62 6.59
CA GLU A 114 -3.22 8.47 5.95
C GLU A 114 -4.37 8.95 5.07
N MET A 115 -4.85 8.09 4.16
CA MET A 115 -6.00 8.43 3.30
C MET A 115 -7.24 8.85 4.10
N LYS A 116 -7.47 8.28 5.28
CA LYS A 116 -8.57 8.67 6.17
C LYS A 116 -8.56 10.15 6.56
N ASP A 117 -7.39 10.79 6.54
CA ASP A 117 -7.24 12.18 6.97
C ASP A 117 -7.70 13.17 5.88
N VAL A 118 -7.76 12.73 4.63
CA VAL A 118 -8.08 13.55 3.47
C VAL A 118 -9.33 13.12 2.71
N VAL A 119 -9.73 11.84 2.77
CA VAL A 119 -10.96 11.36 2.12
C VAL A 119 -12.19 11.91 2.83
N HIS A 120 -13.12 12.47 2.08
CA HIS A 120 -14.43 12.89 2.56
C HIS A 120 -15.46 11.77 2.41
N GLU A 121 -15.61 11.28 1.18
CA GLU A 121 -16.52 10.18 0.82
C GLU A 121 -16.03 9.50 -0.45
N VAL A 122 -16.55 8.29 -0.68
CA VAL A 122 -16.29 7.50 -1.88
C VAL A 122 -17.60 7.10 -2.54
N LYS A 123 -17.67 7.12 -3.88
CA LYS A 123 -18.76 6.50 -4.63
C LYS A 123 -18.38 5.06 -4.93
N VAL A 124 -19.32 4.18 -4.75
CA VAL A 124 -19.13 2.73 -4.85
C VAL A 124 -20.16 2.12 -5.79
N THR A 125 -19.74 1.17 -6.61
CA THR A 125 -20.60 0.27 -7.37
C THR A 125 -20.49 -1.14 -6.80
N ASP A 126 -21.63 -1.75 -6.46
CA ASP A 126 -21.71 -3.16 -6.10
C ASP A 126 -21.68 -4.00 -7.39
N LEU A 127 -20.63 -4.80 -7.56
CA LEU A 127 -20.47 -5.64 -8.75
C LEU A 127 -21.44 -6.83 -8.81
N GLU A 128 -22.16 -7.15 -7.72
CA GLU A 128 -23.14 -8.25 -7.74
C GLU A 128 -24.49 -7.84 -8.33
N ASN A 129 -24.95 -6.61 -8.06
CA ASN A 129 -26.28 -6.16 -8.46
C ASN A 129 -26.29 -4.85 -9.26
N GLY A 130 -25.12 -4.18 -9.39
CA GLY A 130 -24.98 -2.91 -10.10
C GLY A 130 -25.42 -1.66 -9.30
N ASP A 131 -25.81 -1.84 -8.04
CA ASP A 131 -26.22 -0.73 -7.18
C ASP A 131 -25.08 0.27 -6.96
N ARG A 132 -25.42 1.55 -6.91
CA ARG A 132 -24.48 2.65 -6.65
C ARG A 132 -24.85 3.37 -5.39
N PHE A 133 -23.88 3.61 -4.53
CA PHE A 133 -24.09 4.30 -3.26
C PHE A 133 -22.83 5.07 -2.84
N ILE A 134 -22.98 5.92 -1.84
CA ILE A 134 -21.90 6.74 -1.30
C ILE A 134 -21.58 6.21 0.11
N LEU A 135 -20.31 6.04 0.39
CA LEU A 135 -19.79 5.78 1.74
C LEU A 135 -19.04 7.01 2.22
N SER A 136 -19.47 7.53 3.35
CA SER A 136 -18.76 8.60 4.04
C SER A 136 -17.42 8.10 4.60
N ASN A 137 -16.55 9.02 4.98
CA ASN A 137 -15.30 8.69 5.70
C ASN A 137 -15.55 7.76 6.90
N ARG A 138 -16.64 7.98 7.66
CA ARG A 138 -17.03 7.14 8.79
C ARG A 138 -17.42 5.73 8.34
N ASP A 139 -18.17 5.60 7.25
CA ASP A 139 -18.64 4.31 6.73
C ASP A 139 -17.48 3.48 6.14
N MET A 140 -16.44 4.14 5.67
CA MET A 140 -15.20 3.49 5.24
C MET A 140 -14.46 2.79 6.38
N GLN A 141 -14.74 3.12 7.63
CA GLN A 141 -14.19 2.48 8.84
C GLN A 141 -12.68 2.23 8.72
N PHE A 142 -11.97 3.28 8.34
CA PHE A 142 -10.53 3.23 8.16
C PHE A 142 -9.80 2.80 9.44
N GLY A 143 -8.86 1.88 9.29
CA GLY A 143 -7.92 1.44 10.30
C GLY A 143 -6.50 1.37 9.76
N TYR A 144 -5.54 0.95 10.58
CA TYR A 144 -4.16 0.78 10.12
C TYR A 144 -4.09 -0.25 9.00
N ARG A 145 -3.78 0.20 7.78
CA ARG A 145 -3.75 -0.61 6.54
C ARG A 145 -5.05 -1.38 6.30
N ASN A 146 -6.19 -0.77 6.65
CA ASN A 146 -7.49 -1.40 6.57
C ASN A 146 -8.61 -0.39 6.27
N SER A 147 -9.69 -0.89 5.65
CA SER A 147 -10.95 -0.17 5.45
C SER A 147 -12.11 -1.17 5.35
N ALA A 148 -13.34 -0.66 5.30
CA ALA A 148 -14.53 -1.47 5.04
C ALA A 148 -14.45 -2.24 3.70
N MET A 149 -13.68 -1.75 2.72
CA MET A 149 -13.48 -2.39 1.41
C MET A 149 -12.66 -3.69 1.45
N LYS A 150 -11.96 -3.96 2.55
CA LYS A 150 -11.09 -5.15 2.72
C LYS A 150 -11.76 -6.28 3.51
N ARG A 151 -12.99 -6.13 3.91
CA ARG A 151 -13.72 -7.18 4.63
C ARG A 151 -14.09 -8.32 3.68
N PRO A 152 -14.21 -9.56 4.17
CA PRO A 152 -14.56 -10.71 3.33
C PRO A 152 -15.84 -10.51 2.51
N GLU A 153 -16.83 -9.81 3.08
CA GLU A 153 -18.13 -9.55 2.45
C GLU A 153 -18.10 -8.44 1.38
N THR A 154 -17.06 -7.62 1.35
CA THR A 154 -16.97 -6.46 0.45
C THR A 154 -15.79 -6.56 -0.51
N ALA A 155 -14.74 -7.27 -0.14
CA ALA A 155 -13.55 -7.45 -0.97
C ALA A 155 -13.91 -8.15 -2.30
N GLY A 156 -13.50 -7.53 -3.42
CA GLY A 156 -13.84 -8.01 -4.76
C GLY A 156 -15.29 -7.79 -5.18
N ARG A 157 -16.14 -7.27 -4.30
CA ARG A 157 -17.54 -6.93 -4.59
C ARG A 157 -17.74 -5.44 -4.78
N TYR A 158 -17.19 -4.61 -3.90
CA TYR A 158 -17.39 -3.16 -3.93
C TYR A 158 -16.25 -2.48 -4.68
N LEU A 159 -16.59 -1.82 -5.79
CA LEU A 159 -15.67 -1.05 -6.61
C LEU A 159 -15.81 0.44 -6.29
N ILE A 160 -14.73 1.09 -5.87
CA ILE A 160 -14.70 2.56 -5.76
C ILE A 160 -14.60 3.15 -7.17
N THR A 161 -15.53 4.02 -7.52
CA THR A 161 -15.61 4.68 -8.83
C THR A 161 -15.23 6.16 -8.79
N ASP A 162 -15.35 6.80 -7.61
CA ASP A 162 -15.01 8.20 -7.42
C ASP A 162 -14.65 8.47 -5.95
N ILE A 163 -13.83 9.49 -5.70
CA ILE A 163 -13.44 9.93 -4.35
C ILE A 163 -13.53 11.44 -4.28
N SER A 164 -14.22 11.96 -3.27
CA SER A 164 -14.14 13.36 -2.88
C SER A 164 -13.24 13.54 -1.65
N PHE A 165 -12.55 14.66 -1.61
CA PHE A 165 -11.57 14.94 -0.56
C PHE A 165 -11.98 16.11 0.31
N ARG A 166 -11.55 16.04 1.58
CA ARG A 166 -11.57 17.15 2.52
C ARG A 166 -10.13 17.42 2.98
N PRO A 167 -9.42 18.29 2.27
CA PRO A 167 -8.05 18.62 2.63
C PRO A 167 -7.97 19.29 4.01
N LYS A 168 -6.76 19.30 4.57
CA LYS A 168 -6.49 19.98 5.84
C LYS A 168 -6.61 21.50 5.67
N ALA A 169 -7.23 22.17 6.62
CA ALA A 169 -7.51 23.60 6.53
C ALA A 169 -6.24 24.48 6.57
N SER A 170 -5.18 24.07 7.27
CA SER A 170 -3.94 24.86 7.37
C SER A 170 -2.74 24.03 7.85
N GLY A 171 -1.58 24.32 7.31
CA GLY A 171 -0.26 23.88 7.73
C GLY A 171 0.04 22.37 7.59
N PRO A 172 1.32 22.01 7.65
CA PRO A 172 1.78 20.62 7.48
C PRO A 172 1.38 19.74 8.65
N THR A 173 1.27 18.42 8.40
CA THR A 173 1.16 17.41 9.44
C THR A 173 2.54 17.06 9.98
N MET A 174 2.89 17.56 11.18
CA MET A 174 4.22 17.44 11.78
C MET A 174 4.33 16.32 12.84
N THR A 175 3.45 15.34 12.83
CA THR A 175 3.49 14.21 13.78
C THR A 175 4.73 13.33 13.59
N HIS A 176 5.22 13.21 12.37
CA HIS A 176 6.40 12.41 12.03
C HIS A 176 7.70 13.21 12.14
N LYS A 177 8.75 12.62 12.75
CA LYS A 177 10.07 13.26 12.96
C LYS A 177 10.68 13.80 11.65
N ALA A 178 10.63 13.03 10.57
CA ALA A 178 11.22 13.46 9.30
C ALA A 178 10.55 14.71 8.73
N VAL A 179 9.22 14.87 8.90
CA VAL A 179 8.51 16.08 8.45
C VAL A 179 8.95 17.30 9.27
N ARG A 180 9.08 17.14 10.59
CA ARG A 180 9.63 18.23 11.44
C ARG A 180 11.00 18.66 10.97
N GLN A 181 11.91 17.72 10.73
CA GLN A 181 13.25 18.01 10.22
C GLN A 181 13.25 18.68 8.83
N ILE A 182 12.32 18.27 7.95
CA ILE A 182 12.12 18.92 6.65
C ILE A 182 11.69 20.38 6.84
N ILE A 183 10.67 20.63 7.67
CA ILE A 183 10.18 22.00 7.95
C ILE A 183 11.28 22.87 8.56
N GLU A 184 12.03 22.35 9.53
CA GLU A 184 13.18 23.02 10.12
C GLU A 184 14.24 23.37 9.06
N SER A 185 14.49 22.47 8.10
CA SER A 185 15.48 22.69 7.05
C SER A 185 15.07 23.72 5.98
N ILE A 186 13.77 23.87 5.74
CA ILE A 186 13.22 24.83 4.77
C ILE A 186 13.02 26.20 5.40
N GLY A 187 12.77 26.25 6.71
CA GLY A 187 12.24 27.40 7.44
C GLY A 187 10.71 27.42 7.38
N THR A 188 10.09 27.68 8.52
CA THR A 188 8.61 27.62 8.64
C THR A 188 7.92 28.62 7.70
N GLU A 189 8.51 29.77 7.48
CA GLU A 189 8.01 30.84 6.61
C GLU A 189 8.06 30.47 5.11
N ASN A 190 8.96 29.57 4.72
CA ASN A 190 9.14 29.10 3.34
C ASN A 190 8.43 27.76 3.09
N ALA A 191 7.85 27.16 4.12
CA ALA A 191 7.20 25.86 4.00
C ALA A 191 5.88 25.98 3.23
N THR A 192 5.88 25.47 2.01
CA THR A 192 4.69 25.29 1.18
C THR A 192 4.41 23.78 1.00
N PRO A 193 3.16 23.37 0.69
CA PRO A 193 2.87 21.96 0.40
C PRO A 193 3.82 21.38 -0.65
N MET A 194 4.13 22.15 -1.70
CA MET A 194 5.01 21.69 -2.78
C MET A 194 6.46 21.55 -2.31
N ALA A 195 6.99 22.49 -1.54
CA ALA A 195 8.36 22.40 -1.01
C ALA A 195 8.52 21.19 -0.06
N VAL A 196 7.52 20.91 0.78
CA VAL A 196 7.52 19.72 1.66
C VAL A 196 7.42 18.46 0.84
N ARG A 197 6.52 18.40 -0.17
CA ARG A 197 6.39 17.28 -1.10
C ARG A 197 7.72 16.91 -1.76
N GLU A 198 8.43 17.88 -2.33
CA GLU A 198 9.71 17.65 -2.99
C GLU A 198 10.75 17.02 -2.06
N LYS A 199 10.85 17.50 -0.82
CA LYS A 199 11.75 16.92 0.18
C LYS A 199 11.34 15.52 0.61
N ILE A 200 10.03 15.25 0.75
CA ILE A 200 9.53 13.91 1.05
C ILE A 200 9.85 12.96 -0.10
N LYS A 201 9.62 13.35 -1.36
CA LYS A 201 9.97 12.52 -2.52
C LYS A 201 11.46 12.23 -2.54
N ALA A 202 12.32 13.23 -2.42
CA ALA A 202 13.77 13.03 -2.37
C ALA A 202 14.20 12.08 -1.24
N LEU A 203 13.58 12.19 -0.04
CA LEU A 203 13.83 11.28 1.07
C LEU A 203 13.39 9.84 0.75
N ARG A 204 12.27 9.65 0.05
CA ARG A 204 11.79 8.33 -0.38
C ARG A 204 12.71 7.75 -1.44
N ASP A 205 13.05 8.52 -2.46
CA ASP A 205 13.91 8.09 -3.58
C ASP A 205 15.30 7.67 -3.10
N SER A 206 15.81 8.29 -2.04
CA SER A 206 17.09 7.90 -1.44
C SER A 206 17.06 6.54 -0.71
N LYS A 207 15.88 5.97 -0.43
CA LYS A 207 15.73 4.76 0.39
C LYS A 207 14.98 3.63 -0.28
N LEU A 208 14.01 3.96 -1.13
CA LEU A 208 13.11 2.97 -1.73
C LEU A 208 13.56 2.62 -3.14
N PRO A 209 13.31 1.38 -3.59
CA PRO A 209 13.52 1.02 -4.98
C PRO A 209 12.56 1.82 -5.87
N GLN A 210 13.02 2.17 -7.06
CA GLN A 210 12.16 2.77 -8.08
C GLN A 210 11.40 1.63 -8.77
N PRO A 211 10.04 1.65 -8.80
CA PRO A 211 9.24 0.53 -9.29
C PRO A 211 9.47 0.17 -10.76
N ASP A 212 9.89 1.13 -11.58
CA ASP A 212 10.23 0.96 -13.00
C ASP A 212 11.61 0.30 -13.22
N GLN A 213 12.47 0.31 -12.21
CA GLN A 213 13.82 -0.27 -12.26
C GLN A 213 13.90 -1.59 -11.49
N THR A 214 13.26 -1.65 -10.34
CA THR A 214 13.33 -2.82 -9.44
C THR A 214 11.96 -3.11 -8.87
N GLY A 215 11.37 -4.21 -9.30
CA GLY A 215 10.02 -4.61 -8.90
C GLY A 215 9.89 -4.81 -7.39
N SER A 216 8.84 -4.26 -6.79
CA SER A 216 8.48 -4.46 -5.38
C SER A 216 6.99 -4.20 -5.15
N ALA A 217 6.48 -4.65 -4.01
CA ALA A 217 5.14 -4.32 -3.53
C ALA A 217 5.16 -3.33 -2.36
N GLY A 218 6.20 -2.47 -2.29
CA GLY A 218 6.38 -1.52 -1.19
C GLY A 218 6.79 -2.20 0.12
N SER A 219 6.32 -1.68 1.25
CA SER A 219 6.56 -2.30 2.56
C SER A 219 5.92 -3.68 2.62
N PHE A 220 6.74 -4.72 2.81
CA PHE A 220 6.25 -6.10 2.76
C PHE A 220 5.53 -6.54 4.04
N PHE A 221 5.94 -6.01 5.19
CA PHE A 221 5.35 -6.33 6.49
C PHE A 221 4.73 -5.10 7.16
N ARG A 222 3.71 -5.35 7.98
CA ARG A 222 3.18 -4.35 8.91
C ARG A 222 4.16 -4.18 10.07
N ASN A 223 4.19 -2.97 10.64
CA ASN A 223 4.84 -2.78 11.91
C ASN A 223 4.04 -3.51 12.99
N PRO A 224 4.62 -4.47 13.73
CA PRO A 224 3.92 -5.20 14.77
C PRO A 224 3.51 -4.26 15.94
N GLU A 225 2.33 -4.52 16.48
CA GLU A 225 1.81 -3.86 17.67
C GLU A 225 1.77 -4.89 18.81
N ILE A 226 2.65 -4.72 19.78
CA ILE A 226 2.84 -5.61 20.93
C ILE A 226 2.34 -4.98 22.22
N THR A 227 2.16 -5.79 23.26
CA THR A 227 1.79 -5.31 24.59
C THR A 227 2.96 -4.59 25.28
N ALA A 228 2.67 -3.78 26.29
CA ALA A 228 3.73 -3.14 27.09
C ALA A 228 4.67 -4.18 27.74
N CYS A 229 4.13 -5.30 28.23
CA CYS A 229 4.92 -6.38 28.84
C CYS A 229 5.90 -7.04 27.83
N GLU A 230 5.43 -7.29 26.59
CA GLU A 230 6.31 -7.83 25.53
C GLU A 230 7.38 -6.81 25.15
N PHE A 231 7.03 -5.52 25.15
CA PHE A 231 7.99 -4.46 24.86
C PHE A 231 9.04 -4.30 25.97
N ASP A 232 8.65 -4.37 27.23
CA ASP A 232 9.59 -4.35 28.37
C ASP A 232 10.59 -5.52 28.28
N ALA A 233 10.13 -6.71 27.91
CA ALA A 233 10.99 -7.87 27.67
C ALA A 233 11.95 -7.66 26.48
N LEU A 234 11.48 -6.96 25.43
CA LEU A 234 12.33 -6.57 24.30
C LEU A 234 13.42 -5.59 24.73
N LEU A 235 13.08 -4.57 25.52
CA LEU A 235 14.01 -3.54 25.99
C LEU A 235 15.12 -4.11 26.88
N GLN A 236 14.85 -5.17 27.65
CA GLN A 236 15.89 -5.84 28.45
C GLN A 236 17.03 -6.38 27.58
N LYS A 237 16.75 -6.83 26.35
CA LYS A 237 17.74 -7.36 25.42
C LYS A 237 18.22 -6.31 24.40
N PHE A 238 17.38 -5.34 24.08
CA PHE A 238 17.60 -4.32 23.06
C PHE A 238 17.14 -2.94 23.58
N PRO A 239 17.94 -2.28 24.44
CA PRO A 239 17.57 -1.02 25.08
C PRO A 239 17.33 0.15 24.11
N ASP A 240 17.86 0.04 22.87
CA ASP A 240 17.74 1.02 21.80
C ASP A 240 16.55 0.76 20.84
N ALA A 241 15.63 -0.18 21.18
CA ALA A 241 14.50 -0.52 20.32
C ALA A 241 13.58 0.69 20.09
N PRO A 242 13.42 1.16 18.83
CA PRO A 242 12.53 2.25 18.50
C PRO A 242 11.07 1.81 18.66
N HIS A 243 10.21 2.73 19.10
CA HIS A 243 8.82 2.41 19.35
C HIS A 243 7.90 3.62 19.27
N PHE A 244 6.60 3.36 19.11
CA PHE A 244 5.55 4.35 19.11
C PHE A 244 4.36 3.85 19.92
N VAL A 245 4.01 4.57 21.00
CA VAL A 245 2.85 4.25 21.83
C VAL A 245 1.57 4.55 21.04
N GLN A 246 0.66 3.57 20.98
CA GLN A 246 -0.63 3.71 20.31
C GLN A 246 -1.69 4.21 21.33
N ALA A 247 -2.81 4.75 20.81
CA ALA A 247 -3.90 5.29 21.65
C ALA A 247 -4.54 4.24 22.58
N ASP A 248 -4.48 2.96 22.20
CA ASP A 248 -4.99 1.83 22.98
C ASP A 248 -3.96 1.23 23.96
N GLY A 249 -2.79 1.88 24.10
CA GLY A 249 -1.71 1.45 24.98
C GLY A 249 -0.80 0.37 24.42
N ARG A 250 -1.04 -0.15 23.21
CA ARG A 250 -0.11 -1.04 22.53
C ARG A 250 1.12 -0.27 22.05
N ILE A 251 2.20 -1.00 21.85
CA ILE A 251 3.48 -0.45 21.41
C ILE A 251 3.74 -0.94 19.98
N LYS A 252 3.83 0.00 19.04
CA LYS A 252 4.20 -0.30 17.65
C LYS A 252 5.72 -0.28 17.51
N VAL A 253 6.30 -1.40 17.07
CA VAL A 253 7.75 -1.55 16.82
C VAL A 253 8.00 -1.54 15.32
N PRO A 254 8.97 -0.76 14.78
CA PRO A 254 9.29 -0.76 13.37
C PRO A 254 9.80 -2.12 12.87
N ALA A 255 9.07 -2.75 11.94
CA ALA A 255 9.47 -4.02 11.35
C ALA A 255 10.82 -3.92 10.62
N ALA A 256 11.10 -2.78 9.99
CA ALA A 256 12.40 -2.54 9.36
C ALA A 256 13.57 -2.68 10.34
N TRP A 257 13.42 -2.18 11.57
CA TRP A 257 14.42 -2.31 12.62
C TRP A 257 14.60 -3.78 13.05
N LEU A 258 13.51 -4.52 13.22
CA LEU A 258 13.55 -5.94 13.56
C LEU A 258 14.30 -6.75 12.49
N ILE A 259 13.99 -6.52 11.21
CA ILE A 259 14.62 -7.22 10.08
C ILE A 259 16.12 -6.85 9.96
N ASP A 260 16.47 -5.57 10.12
CA ASP A 260 17.87 -5.11 10.12
C ASP A 260 18.66 -5.72 11.29
N ARG A 261 18.09 -5.69 12.51
CA ARG A 261 18.70 -6.28 13.72
C ARG A 261 18.75 -7.81 13.67
N ALA A 262 17.89 -8.47 12.89
CA ALA A 262 18.01 -9.90 12.61
C ALA A 262 19.17 -10.23 11.66
N GLY A 263 19.79 -9.21 11.03
CA GLY A 263 20.91 -9.40 10.09
C GLY A 263 20.43 -9.79 8.68
N LEU A 264 19.17 -9.49 8.34
CA LEU A 264 18.55 -9.92 7.08
C LEU A 264 18.59 -8.86 5.98
N LYS A 265 19.16 -7.68 6.25
CA LYS A 265 19.36 -6.64 5.25
C LYS A 265 20.22 -7.16 4.11
N GLY A 266 19.69 -7.09 2.88
CA GLY A 266 20.36 -7.63 1.70
C GLY A 266 20.27 -9.15 1.53
N ALA A 267 19.61 -9.88 2.44
CA ALA A 267 19.40 -11.33 2.33
C ALA A 267 18.63 -11.69 1.06
N THR A 268 18.98 -12.80 0.43
CA THR A 268 18.40 -13.27 -0.84
C THR A 268 17.84 -14.69 -0.71
N GLU A 269 16.80 -14.96 -1.49
CA GLU A 269 16.29 -16.30 -1.79
C GLU A 269 15.89 -16.34 -3.26
N GLY A 270 16.55 -17.18 -4.06
CA GLY A 270 16.36 -17.17 -5.52
C GLY A 270 16.54 -15.78 -6.11
N GLY A 271 15.53 -15.28 -6.81
CA GLY A 271 15.51 -13.94 -7.40
C GLY A 271 15.04 -12.81 -6.48
N ALA A 272 14.54 -13.13 -5.27
CA ALA A 272 14.06 -12.16 -4.30
C ALA A 272 15.16 -11.68 -3.34
N GLN A 273 15.09 -10.42 -2.93
CA GLN A 273 16.06 -9.81 -1.99
C GLN A 273 15.37 -8.85 -1.03
N VAL A 274 15.85 -8.84 0.24
CA VAL A 274 15.57 -7.74 1.18
C VAL A 274 16.34 -6.50 0.72
N TRP A 275 15.62 -5.41 0.44
CA TRP A 275 16.24 -4.20 -0.10
C TRP A 275 17.30 -3.62 0.83
N PRO A 276 18.55 -3.38 0.36
CA PRO A 276 19.64 -2.97 1.25
C PRO A 276 19.45 -1.61 1.91
N LEU A 277 18.69 -0.69 1.30
CA LEU A 277 18.47 0.66 1.83
C LEU A 277 17.23 0.77 2.72
N GLN A 278 16.28 -0.19 2.60
CA GLN A 278 15.08 -0.26 3.43
C GLN A 278 14.67 -1.73 3.65
N PRO A 279 15.04 -2.33 4.80
CA PRO A 279 14.83 -3.76 5.06
C PRO A 279 13.37 -4.22 5.08
N LEU A 280 12.42 -3.27 5.15
CA LEU A 280 10.99 -3.57 5.09
C LEU A 280 10.51 -3.93 3.67
N VAL A 281 11.32 -3.69 2.65
CA VAL A 281 10.96 -3.92 1.25
C VAL A 281 11.62 -5.19 0.75
N ILE A 282 10.85 -6.09 0.15
CA ILE A 282 11.34 -7.21 -0.65
C ILE A 282 11.24 -6.81 -2.12
N VAL A 283 12.31 -7.05 -2.86
CA VAL A 283 12.41 -6.72 -4.28
C VAL A 283 12.60 -7.95 -5.15
N ASN A 284 12.16 -7.85 -6.40
CA ASN A 284 12.51 -8.73 -7.50
C ASN A 284 13.89 -8.30 -8.04
N ALA A 285 14.96 -8.73 -7.37
CA ALA A 285 16.32 -8.23 -7.62
C ALA A 285 16.89 -8.64 -8.99
N THR A 286 16.44 -9.77 -9.52
CA THR A 286 16.92 -10.32 -10.81
C THR A 286 16.01 -9.98 -11.98
N GLY A 287 14.83 -9.41 -11.74
CA GLY A 287 13.76 -9.25 -12.72
C GLY A 287 13.04 -10.56 -13.08
N SER A 288 13.46 -11.69 -12.49
CA SER A 288 12.92 -13.04 -12.75
C SER A 288 12.54 -13.80 -11.49
N ALA A 289 12.41 -13.11 -10.35
CA ALA A 289 11.96 -13.72 -9.10
C ALA A 289 10.59 -14.37 -9.27
N THR A 290 10.42 -15.53 -8.68
CA THR A 290 9.16 -16.25 -8.62
C THR A 290 8.43 -15.97 -7.31
N ALA A 291 7.13 -16.26 -7.26
CA ALA A 291 6.38 -16.21 -6.01
C ALA A 291 6.99 -17.15 -4.94
N ALA A 292 7.54 -18.30 -5.34
CA ALA A 292 8.20 -19.24 -4.44
C ALA A 292 9.44 -18.62 -3.77
N ASP A 293 10.24 -17.85 -4.51
CA ASP A 293 11.42 -17.16 -3.98
C ASP A 293 11.00 -16.11 -2.94
N VAL A 294 9.98 -15.32 -3.27
CA VAL A 294 9.45 -14.29 -2.35
C VAL A 294 8.89 -14.91 -1.08
N LEU A 295 8.09 -15.99 -1.18
CA LEU A 295 7.53 -16.70 -0.05
C LEU A 295 8.60 -17.42 0.80
N ALA A 296 9.70 -17.90 0.17
CA ALA A 296 10.81 -18.49 0.89
C ALA A 296 11.54 -17.42 1.73
N LEU A 297 11.79 -16.24 1.13
CA LEU A 297 12.40 -15.11 1.82
C LEU A 297 11.50 -14.57 2.94
N GLU A 298 10.20 -14.44 2.71
CA GLU A 298 9.21 -14.06 3.71
C GLU A 298 9.26 -15.00 4.93
N ARG A 299 9.17 -16.32 4.69
CA ARG A 299 9.24 -17.33 5.77
C ARG A 299 10.54 -17.23 6.56
N ARG A 300 11.68 -17.05 5.88
CA ARG A 300 12.97 -16.85 6.52
C ARG A 300 12.96 -15.62 7.43
N ILE A 301 12.46 -14.48 6.93
CA ILE A 301 12.36 -13.24 7.69
C ILE A 301 11.47 -13.43 8.93
N CYS A 302 10.28 -14.01 8.76
CA CYS A 302 9.35 -14.26 9.87
C CYS A 302 10.00 -15.15 10.95
N ASN A 303 10.63 -16.24 10.54
CA ASN A 303 11.27 -17.18 11.47
C ASN A 303 12.43 -16.54 12.25
N GLU A 304 13.34 -15.85 11.58
CA GLU A 304 14.50 -15.23 12.22
C GLU A 304 14.07 -14.11 13.19
N VAL A 305 13.07 -13.31 12.81
CA VAL A 305 12.53 -12.26 13.69
C VAL A 305 11.83 -12.90 14.90
N ALA A 306 11.00 -13.92 14.69
CA ALA A 306 10.33 -14.62 15.79
C ALA A 306 11.33 -15.27 16.77
N LEU A 307 12.34 -15.95 16.26
CA LEU A 307 13.39 -16.58 17.08
C LEU A 307 14.19 -15.56 17.91
N LYS A 308 14.54 -14.42 17.29
CA LYS A 308 15.41 -13.43 17.95
C LYS A 308 14.66 -12.54 18.93
N PHE A 309 13.43 -12.11 18.57
CA PHE A 309 12.70 -11.08 19.31
C PHE A 309 11.41 -11.58 19.97
N ASN A 310 10.99 -12.81 19.69
CA ASN A 310 9.69 -13.35 20.09
C ASN A 310 8.51 -12.47 19.57
N ILE A 311 8.66 -11.91 18.36
CA ILE A 311 7.68 -11.06 17.69
C ILE A 311 7.35 -11.67 16.32
N ASN A 312 6.07 -11.84 16.04
CA ASN A 312 5.60 -12.34 14.75
C ASN A 312 5.35 -11.17 13.77
N LEU A 313 5.97 -11.24 12.60
CA LEU A 313 5.69 -10.31 11.50
C LEU A 313 4.47 -10.81 10.70
N ILE A 314 3.65 -9.87 10.27
CA ILE A 314 2.48 -10.13 9.43
C ILE A 314 2.67 -9.39 8.11
N PRO A 315 2.55 -10.06 6.95
CA PRO A 315 2.60 -9.40 5.66
C PRO A 315 1.57 -8.27 5.54
N GLU A 316 1.98 -7.15 4.96
CA GLU A 316 1.08 -6.09 4.48
C GLU A 316 0.66 -6.37 3.04
N VAL A 317 1.57 -6.93 2.25
CA VAL A 317 1.34 -7.36 0.86
C VAL A 317 0.26 -8.44 0.85
N GLN A 318 -0.71 -8.27 -0.04
CA GLN A 318 -1.80 -9.24 -0.20
C GLN A 318 -1.33 -10.40 -1.06
N HIS A 319 -1.40 -11.61 -0.52
CA HIS A 319 -1.19 -12.86 -1.25
C HIS A 319 -2.48 -13.27 -1.94
N ILE A 320 -2.41 -13.42 -3.27
CA ILE A 320 -3.52 -13.83 -4.13
C ILE A 320 -3.31 -15.27 -4.58
#